data_254de87f4895a952460d5211d06c4555
#
_entry.id   254de87f4895a952460d5211d06c4555
#
_cell.length_a   1.000
_cell.length_b   1.000
_cell.length_c   1.000
_cell.angle_alpha   90.00
_cell.angle_beta   90.00
_cell.angle_gamma   90.00
#
_symmetry.space_group_name_H-M   'P 1'
#
loop_
_entity.id
_entity.type
_entity.pdbx_description
1 polymer ?
#
loop_
_entity_poly.entity_id
_entity_poly.type
_entity_poly.pdbx_seq_one_letter_code
_entity_poly.pdbx_strand_id
1 'polypeptide(L)'
;MYADTVLINGKIFSFEESDNIQKTAVAIKDGKITAVGNNDEVKNLVSEKTQIIDCGGGSILPGLCDAHAHPSTAANIFISCQLFDITGSPEETCDEVILKYTARLAEYCREHEDYSVIKGNGWNRAFFMNTCREKRWPDRHDLDRICDDRPVVVESYCLHCIWVNTKAIELAGLSEKTPDPETGEIVREESGYPAGVFFDMEAINLIKNNLDDYDYTVEQYKQTLKRFQKECASCY
;
A
#
# COMPACT_ATOMS: atom_id res chain seq x y z
N MET A 1 -33.88 25.56 -13.77
CA MET A 1 -32.65 25.62 -12.95
C MET A 1 -31.50 25.23 -13.86
N TYR A 2 -30.39 26.00 -13.92
CA TYR A 2 -29.27 25.69 -14.81
C TYR A 2 -28.23 24.85 -14.06
N ALA A 3 -27.57 23.97 -14.78
CA ALA A 3 -26.49 23.12 -14.26
C ALA A 3 -25.20 23.92 -14.08
N ASP A 4 -24.34 23.45 -13.15
CA ASP A 4 -23.00 23.96 -13.01
C ASP A 4 -22.04 23.27 -14.00
N THR A 5 -22.26 21.98 -14.23
CA THR A 5 -21.50 21.17 -15.18
C THR A 5 -22.41 20.23 -15.95
N VAL A 6 -22.16 20.07 -17.24
CA VAL A 6 -22.80 19.05 -18.07
C VAL A 6 -21.76 18.22 -18.78
N LEU A 7 -21.98 16.91 -18.82
CA LEU A 7 -21.24 15.96 -19.63
C LEU A 7 -22.10 15.64 -20.86
N ILE A 8 -21.54 15.73 -22.06
CA ILE A 8 -22.24 15.45 -23.31
C ILE A 8 -21.48 14.47 -24.19
N ASN A 9 -22.13 13.88 -25.17
CA ASN A 9 -21.56 12.94 -26.13
C ASN A 9 -20.88 11.72 -25.46
N GLY A 10 -21.39 11.25 -24.31
CA GLY A 10 -20.89 10.09 -23.63
C GLY A 10 -21.72 8.82 -23.87
N LYS A 11 -21.23 7.71 -23.33
CA LYS A 11 -21.96 6.44 -23.17
C LYS A 11 -22.13 6.19 -21.67
N ILE A 12 -23.36 6.38 -21.18
CA ILE A 12 -23.65 6.29 -19.74
C ILE A 12 -23.96 4.86 -19.36
N PHE A 13 -23.27 4.36 -18.33
CA PHE A 13 -23.51 3.06 -17.70
C PHE A 13 -23.91 3.30 -16.24
N SER A 14 -25.19 3.12 -15.92
CA SER A 14 -25.70 3.28 -14.54
C SER A 14 -25.74 1.97 -13.76
N PHE A 15 -25.53 0.84 -14.45
CA PHE A 15 -25.67 -0.53 -13.92
C PHE A 15 -27.09 -0.86 -13.41
N GLU A 16 -28.10 -0.11 -13.85
CA GLU A 16 -29.51 -0.42 -13.60
C GLU A 16 -30.07 -1.32 -14.70
N GLU A 17 -31.02 -2.21 -14.37
CA GLU A 17 -31.65 -3.15 -15.33
C GLU A 17 -32.37 -2.44 -16.50
N SER A 18 -32.65 -1.13 -16.35
CA SER A 18 -33.33 -0.30 -17.36
C SER A 18 -32.38 0.37 -18.36
N ASP A 19 -31.11 0.03 -18.41
CA ASP A 19 -30.09 0.69 -19.27
C ASP A 19 -30.23 0.47 -20.80
N ASN A 20 -31.39 -0.02 -21.26
CA ASN A 20 -31.70 -0.17 -22.70
C ASN A 20 -31.93 1.18 -23.45
N ILE A 21 -31.88 2.30 -22.73
CA ILE A 21 -32.02 3.64 -23.33
C ILE A 21 -30.62 4.24 -23.47
N GLN A 22 -30.21 4.58 -24.69
CA GLN A 22 -28.93 5.26 -24.96
C GLN A 22 -28.94 6.67 -24.35
N LYS A 23 -28.58 6.76 -23.09
CA LYS A 23 -28.33 8.01 -22.40
C LYS A 23 -26.93 8.51 -22.75
N THR A 24 -26.78 9.77 -23.13
CA THR A 24 -25.54 10.33 -23.65
C THR A 24 -25.07 11.58 -22.92
N ALA A 25 -25.85 12.07 -21.96
CA ALA A 25 -25.55 13.30 -21.25
C ALA A 25 -25.99 13.28 -19.78
N VAL A 26 -25.24 14.00 -18.95
CA VAL A 26 -25.48 14.16 -17.51
C VAL A 26 -25.41 15.64 -17.17
N ALA A 27 -26.37 16.14 -16.38
CA ALA A 27 -26.32 17.47 -15.78
C ALA A 27 -26.09 17.40 -14.27
N ILE A 28 -25.19 18.24 -13.77
CA ILE A 28 -24.78 18.31 -12.38
C ILE A 28 -25.02 19.72 -11.84
N LYS A 29 -25.64 19.81 -10.67
CA LYS A 29 -25.88 21.07 -9.94
C LYS A 29 -25.60 20.87 -8.47
N ASP A 30 -24.83 21.80 -7.87
CA ASP A 30 -24.46 21.77 -6.44
C ASP A 30 -23.88 20.39 -6.00
N GLY A 31 -23.03 19.80 -6.85
CA GLY A 31 -22.41 18.50 -6.61
C GLY A 31 -23.35 17.29 -6.73
N LYS A 32 -24.58 17.47 -7.25
CA LYS A 32 -25.55 16.38 -7.43
C LYS A 32 -25.93 16.21 -8.89
N ILE A 33 -26.12 14.97 -9.32
CA ILE A 33 -26.72 14.67 -10.64
C ILE A 33 -28.18 15.09 -10.61
N THR A 34 -28.57 16.00 -11.49
CA THR A 34 -29.93 16.54 -11.58
C THR A 34 -30.70 16.07 -12.80
N ALA A 35 -29.99 15.62 -13.83
CA ALA A 35 -30.58 14.98 -14.99
C ALA A 35 -29.61 13.98 -15.65
N VAL A 36 -30.16 12.90 -16.18
CA VAL A 36 -29.50 11.93 -17.03
C VAL A 36 -30.40 11.65 -18.23
N GLY A 37 -29.91 11.93 -19.43
CA GLY A 37 -30.71 11.81 -20.65
C GLY A 37 -29.84 11.86 -21.90
N ASN A 38 -30.42 12.36 -22.99
CA ASN A 38 -29.69 12.64 -24.22
C ASN A 38 -29.16 14.08 -24.25
N ASN A 39 -28.28 14.38 -25.20
CA ASN A 39 -27.68 15.71 -25.35
C ASN A 39 -28.71 16.85 -25.47
N ASP A 40 -29.83 16.64 -26.17
CA ASP A 40 -30.83 17.70 -26.41
C ASP A 40 -31.62 18.00 -25.14
N GLU A 41 -31.89 16.99 -24.30
CA GLU A 41 -32.54 17.17 -23.01
C GLU A 41 -31.68 18.00 -22.06
N VAL A 42 -30.35 17.70 -22.01
CA VAL A 42 -29.42 18.37 -21.10
C VAL A 42 -29.05 19.78 -21.59
N LYS A 43 -29.06 20.07 -22.90
CA LYS A 43 -28.83 21.41 -23.45
C LYS A 43 -29.76 22.49 -22.85
N ASN A 44 -30.99 22.15 -22.50
CA ASN A 44 -31.94 23.09 -21.88
C ASN A 44 -31.53 23.50 -20.45
N LEU A 45 -30.59 22.82 -19.85
CA LEU A 45 -30.03 23.10 -18.52
C LEU A 45 -28.70 23.88 -18.57
N VAL A 46 -28.23 24.25 -19.77
CA VAL A 46 -26.98 24.98 -19.97
C VAL A 46 -27.22 26.47 -19.88
N SER A 47 -26.33 27.19 -19.22
CA SER A 47 -26.24 28.66 -19.19
C SER A 47 -24.83 29.11 -19.56
N GLU A 48 -24.58 30.40 -19.67
CA GLU A 48 -23.23 30.96 -19.93
C GLU A 48 -22.19 30.58 -18.84
N LYS A 49 -22.65 30.22 -17.65
CA LYS A 49 -21.81 29.84 -16.51
C LYS A 49 -21.60 28.31 -16.38
N THR A 50 -22.27 27.52 -17.21
CA THR A 50 -22.24 26.09 -17.16
C THR A 50 -20.96 25.57 -17.80
N GLN A 51 -20.17 24.77 -17.09
CA GLN A 51 -19.06 24.06 -17.67
C GLN A 51 -19.56 22.90 -18.53
N ILE A 52 -19.15 22.87 -19.80
CA ILE A 52 -19.48 21.78 -20.73
C ILE A 52 -18.27 20.92 -20.93
N ILE A 53 -18.42 19.62 -20.70
CA ILE A 53 -17.40 18.60 -20.93
C ILE A 53 -17.89 17.67 -22.04
N ASP A 54 -17.23 17.70 -23.19
CA ASP A 54 -17.49 16.76 -24.28
C ASP A 54 -16.72 15.47 -24.05
N CYS A 55 -17.45 14.36 -23.87
CA CYS A 55 -16.88 13.06 -23.61
C CYS A 55 -16.40 12.33 -24.90
N GLY A 56 -16.66 12.88 -26.09
CA GLY A 56 -16.14 12.36 -27.36
C GLY A 56 -16.52 10.89 -27.65
N GLY A 57 -17.66 10.42 -27.15
CA GLY A 57 -18.06 9.01 -27.24
C GLY A 57 -17.49 8.09 -26.15
N GLY A 58 -16.75 8.64 -25.20
CA GLY A 58 -16.20 7.91 -24.05
C GLY A 58 -17.28 7.44 -23.07
N SER A 59 -16.91 6.53 -22.19
CA SER A 59 -17.81 5.99 -21.15
C SER A 59 -17.95 6.98 -19.99
N ILE A 60 -19.18 7.16 -19.51
CA ILE A 60 -19.51 7.87 -18.27
C ILE A 60 -19.99 6.82 -17.28
N LEU A 61 -19.24 6.66 -16.18
CA LEU A 61 -19.47 5.67 -15.13
C LEU A 61 -19.71 6.36 -13.80
N PRO A 62 -20.46 5.74 -12.87
CA PRO A 62 -20.40 6.12 -11.46
C PRO A 62 -18.97 6.06 -10.95
N GLY A 63 -18.62 6.91 -9.98
CA GLY A 63 -17.34 6.84 -9.31
C GLY A 63 -17.10 5.44 -8.73
N LEU A 64 -15.88 4.93 -8.86
CA LEU A 64 -15.54 3.61 -8.36
C LEU A 64 -15.60 3.59 -6.83
N CYS A 65 -16.14 2.51 -6.28
CA CYS A 65 -16.21 2.27 -4.85
C CYS A 65 -15.51 0.93 -4.55
N ASP A 66 -14.40 1.00 -3.82
CA ASP A 66 -13.75 -0.20 -3.31
C ASP A 66 -14.48 -0.67 -2.04
N ALA A 67 -15.10 -1.83 -2.10
CA ALA A 67 -15.86 -2.41 -1.00
C ALA A 67 -14.98 -3.07 0.07
N HIS A 68 -13.70 -3.28 -0.20
CA HIS A 68 -12.73 -3.88 0.72
C HIS A 68 -11.35 -3.25 0.52
N ALA A 69 -11.05 -2.23 1.31
CA ALA A 69 -9.77 -1.51 1.24
C ALA A 69 -9.15 -1.32 2.63
N HIS A 70 -7.82 -1.19 2.66
CA HIS A 70 -7.02 -0.88 3.85
C HIS A 70 -6.32 0.48 3.71
N PRO A 71 -7.03 1.59 3.66
CA PRO A 71 -6.45 2.90 3.35
C PRO A 71 -5.43 3.38 4.39
N SER A 72 -5.58 3.00 5.66
CA SER A 72 -4.60 3.32 6.72
C SER A 72 -3.27 2.61 6.49
N THR A 73 -3.30 1.34 6.11
CA THR A 73 -2.10 0.56 5.79
C THR A 73 -1.46 1.05 4.49
N ALA A 74 -2.26 1.30 3.45
CA ALA A 74 -1.77 1.85 2.19
C ALA A 74 -1.13 3.24 2.37
N ALA A 75 -1.63 4.04 3.30
CA ALA A 75 -1.05 5.35 3.61
C ALA A 75 0.37 5.24 4.19
N ASN A 76 0.69 4.19 4.92
CA ASN A 76 2.03 3.97 5.49
C ASN A 76 3.10 3.79 4.40
N ILE A 77 2.69 3.36 3.20
CA ILE A 77 3.56 3.28 2.03
C ILE A 77 4.27 4.62 1.76
N PHE A 78 3.63 5.76 1.99
CA PHE A 78 4.21 7.07 1.69
C PHE A 78 5.29 7.57 2.68
N ILE A 79 5.45 6.88 3.80
CA ILE A 79 6.38 7.27 4.88
C ILE A 79 7.30 6.13 5.31
N SER A 80 7.53 5.19 4.42
CA SER A 80 8.45 4.06 4.61
C SER A 80 9.22 3.77 3.32
N CYS A 81 10.30 3.00 3.42
CA CYS A 81 11.06 2.54 2.27
C CYS A 81 10.21 1.62 1.38
N GLN A 82 10.04 1.99 0.11
CA GLN A 82 9.22 1.24 -0.84
C GLN A 82 10.03 0.15 -1.53
N LEU A 83 9.55 -1.09 -1.50
CA LEU A 83 10.20 -2.26 -2.09
C LEU A 83 9.30 -3.02 -3.08
N PHE A 84 8.08 -2.52 -3.35
CA PHE A 84 7.06 -3.21 -4.16
C PHE A 84 7.48 -3.45 -5.62
N ASP A 85 8.34 -2.62 -6.17
CA ASP A 85 8.85 -2.73 -7.53
C ASP A 85 10.05 -3.68 -7.66
N ILE A 86 10.61 -4.14 -6.54
CA ILE A 86 11.70 -5.11 -6.53
C ILE A 86 11.10 -6.51 -6.62
N THR A 87 11.23 -7.10 -7.79
CA THR A 87 10.78 -8.48 -8.04
C THR A 87 11.99 -9.40 -8.26
N GLY A 88 11.89 -10.64 -7.79
CA GLY A 88 12.84 -11.68 -8.13
C GLY A 88 12.38 -12.44 -9.37
N SER A 89 13.34 -12.88 -10.20
CA SER A 89 13.09 -13.79 -11.32
C SER A 89 13.48 -15.24 -10.95
N PRO A 90 12.99 -16.26 -11.70
CA PRO A 90 13.35 -17.67 -11.45
C PRO A 90 14.84 -17.99 -11.63
N GLU A 91 15.57 -17.12 -12.33
CA GLU A 91 17.01 -17.26 -12.59
C GLU A 91 17.86 -16.73 -11.44
N GLU A 92 17.30 -15.87 -10.60
CA GLU A 92 18.02 -15.24 -9.50
C GLU A 92 18.06 -16.10 -8.26
N THR A 93 19.18 -16.00 -7.55
CA THR A 93 19.36 -16.58 -6.22
C THR A 93 18.64 -15.77 -5.14
N CYS A 94 18.41 -16.35 -3.97
CA CYS A 94 17.87 -15.62 -2.83
C CYS A 94 18.77 -14.43 -2.45
N ASP A 95 20.08 -14.63 -2.45
CA ASP A 95 21.07 -13.61 -2.08
C ASP A 95 21.05 -12.41 -3.05
N GLU A 96 20.92 -12.66 -4.36
CA GLU A 96 20.81 -11.58 -5.35
C GLU A 96 19.55 -10.71 -5.12
N VAL A 97 18.43 -11.33 -4.78
CA VAL A 97 17.19 -10.59 -4.49
C VAL A 97 17.26 -9.87 -3.15
N ILE A 98 17.84 -10.51 -2.12
CA ILE A 98 18.10 -9.87 -0.81
C ILE A 98 18.99 -8.64 -1.00
N LEU A 99 20.02 -8.73 -1.83
CA LEU A 99 20.92 -7.61 -2.11
C LEU A 99 20.20 -6.42 -2.74
N LYS A 100 19.21 -6.64 -3.60
CA LYS A 100 18.39 -5.55 -4.16
C LYS A 100 17.58 -4.84 -3.06
N TYR A 101 16.97 -5.60 -2.15
CA TYR A 101 16.22 -5.03 -1.02
C TYR A 101 17.14 -4.25 -0.09
N THR A 102 18.25 -4.86 0.33
CA THR A 102 19.19 -4.23 1.27
C THR A 102 19.87 -3.01 0.68
N ALA A 103 20.16 -2.99 -0.62
CA ALA A 103 20.73 -1.81 -1.28
C ALA A 103 19.78 -0.59 -1.18
N ARG A 104 18.50 -0.78 -1.45
CA ARG A 104 17.49 0.30 -1.31
C ARG A 104 17.27 0.72 0.15
N LEU A 105 17.21 -0.25 1.06
CA LEU A 105 17.10 0.03 2.48
C LEU A 105 18.31 0.80 3.02
N ALA A 106 19.53 0.47 2.56
CA ALA A 106 20.74 1.18 2.94
C ALA A 106 20.75 2.65 2.50
N GLU A 107 20.24 2.94 1.30
CA GLU A 107 20.05 4.30 0.83
C GLU A 107 19.05 5.04 1.71
N TYR A 108 17.90 4.43 1.97
CA TYR A 108 16.85 4.99 2.82
C TYR A 108 17.35 5.26 4.25
N CYS A 109 18.15 4.35 4.85
CA CYS A 109 18.75 4.54 6.16
C CYS A 109 19.65 5.78 6.22
N ARG A 110 20.44 6.04 5.17
CA ARG A 110 21.32 7.21 5.08
C ARG A 110 20.55 8.52 4.89
N GLU A 111 19.43 8.48 4.16
CA GLU A 111 18.60 9.66 3.93
C GLU A 111 17.76 10.04 5.14
N HIS A 112 17.56 9.10 6.09
CA HIS A 112 16.70 9.26 7.26
C HIS A 112 17.47 8.93 8.55
N GLU A 113 18.61 9.59 8.75
CA GLU A 113 19.46 9.40 9.94
C GLU A 113 18.77 9.80 11.26
N ASP A 114 17.78 10.67 11.19
CA ASP A 114 16.96 11.15 12.31
C ASP A 114 15.84 10.19 12.74
N TYR A 115 15.57 9.14 11.95
CA TYR A 115 14.51 8.18 12.27
C TYR A 115 14.98 7.18 13.34
N SER A 116 14.21 7.08 14.44
CA SER A 116 14.46 6.10 15.52
C SER A 116 14.21 4.67 15.09
N VAL A 117 13.30 4.45 14.12
CA VAL A 117 12.97 3.15 13.53
C VAL A 117 12.96 3.27 12.01
N ILE A 118 13.70 2.43 11.34
CA ILE A 118 13.67 2.31 9.88
C ILE A 118 12.56 1.35 9.48
N LYS A 119 11.62 1.83 8.67
CA LYS A 119 10.49 1.03 8.18
C LYS A 119 10.55 0.85 6.68
N GLY A 120 10.29 -0.38 6.23
CA GLY A 120 10.16 -0.72 4.82
C GLY A 120 8.89 -1.52 4.54
N ASN A 121 8.41 -1.47 3.31
CA ASN A 121 7.23 -2.21 2.87
C ASN A 121 7.42 -2.82 1.50
N GLY A 122 6.91 -4.04 1.31
CA GLY A 122 6.73 -4.61 -0.01
C GLY A 122 7.72 -5.69 -0.41
N TRP A 123 8.52 -6.28 0.51
CA TRP A 123 9.32 -7.44 0.14
C TRP A 123 8.44 -8.65 -0.18
N ASN A 124 8.83 -9.42 -1.20
CA ASN A 124 8.00 -10.50 -1.72
C ASN A 124 8.37 -11.86 -1.10
N ARG A 125 7.67 -12.22 -0.03
CA ARG A 125 7.81 -13.52 0.64
C ARG A 125 7.61 -14.71 -0.31
N ALA A 126 6.70 -14.59 -1.29
CA ALA A 126 6.38 -15.68 -2.21
C ALA A 126 7.57 -16.06 -3.10
N PHE A 127 8.46 -15.12 -3.40
CA PHE A 127 9.71 -15.42 -4.10
C PHE A 127 10.55 -16.43 -3.33
N PHE A 128 10.78 -16.23 -2.05
CA PHE A 128 11.61 -17.07 -1.19
C PHE A 128 10.97 -18.46 -0.95
N MET A 129 9.64 -18.52 -0.88
CA MET A 129 8.92 -19.80 -0.70
C MET A 129 8.88 -20.64 -1.96
N ASN A 130 8.60 -20.03 -3.10
CA ASN A 130 8.14 -20.75 -4.29
C ASN A 130 9.12 -20.68 -5.46
N THR A 131 9.86 -19.57 -5.61
CA THR A 131 10.66 -19.29 -6.81
C THR A 131 12.13 -19.55 -6.58
N CYS A 132 12.66 -19.12 -5.42
CA CYS A 132 14.07 -19.28 -5.08
C CYS A 132 14.43 -20.77 -4.90
N ARG A 133 15.48 -21.21 -5.59
CA ARG A 133 15.93 -22.61 -5.56
C ARG A 133 16.50 -23.05 -4.23
N GLU A 134 17.18 -22.14 -3.54
CA GLU A 134 17.91 -22.41 -2.29
C GLU A 134 16.96 -22.40 -1.07
N LYS A 135 15.75 -21.88 -1.22
CA LYS A 135 14.73 -21.75 -0.16
C LYS A 135 15.27 -21.13 1.14
N ARG A 136 16.18 -20.17 0.99
CA ARG A 136 16.70 -19.37 2.08
C ARG A 136 15.78 -18.19 2.34
N TRP A 137 15.37 -17.99 3.57
CA TRP A 137 14.74 -16.74 4.00
C TRP A 137 15.78 -15.62 4.09
N PRO A 138 15.41 -14.35 3.90
CA PRO A 138 16.25 -13.26 4.39
C PRO A 138 16.38 -13.37 5.90
N ASP A 139 17.48 -12.91 6.47
CA ASP A 139 17.73 -12.99 7.89
C ASP A 139 18.16 -11.65 8.50
N ARG A 140 18.24 -11.59 9.82
CA ARG A 140 18.61 -10.39 10.57
C ARG A 140 19.98 -9.84 10.16
N HIS A 141 20.94 -10.71 9.83
CA HIS A 141 22.30 -10.32 9.44
C HIS A 141 22.36 -9.61 8.09
N ASP A 142 21.40 -9.90 7.20
CA ASP A 142 21.29 -9.18 5.93
C ASP A 142 20.96 -7.69 6.17
N LEU A 143 20.16 -7.38 7.19
CA LEU A 143 19.83 -6.02 7.60
C LEU A 143 20.90 -5.41 8.51
N ASP A 144 21.54 -6.18 9.40
CA ASP A 144 22.61 -5.68 10.27
C ASP A 144 23.78 -5.07 9.48
N ARG A 145 24.05 -5.60 8.27
CA ARG A 145 25.12 -5.08 7.39
C ARG A 145 24.83 -3.66 6.88
N ILE A 146 23.58 -3.21 6.92
CA ILE A 146 23.18 -1.92 6.40
C ILE A 146 22.78 -0.92 7.48
N CYS A 147 22.31 -1.41 8.63
CA CYS A 147 21.91 -0.62 9.77
C CYS A 147 21.90 -1.51 11.03
N ASP A 148 22.86 -1.34 11.94
CA ASP A 148 23.01 -2.11 13.18
C ASP A 148 22.77 -1.26 14.44
N ASP A 149 22.70 0.04 14.29
CA ASP A 149 22.53 1.01 15.39
C ASP A 149 21.06 1.28 15.73
N ARG A 150 20.14 1.05 14.79
CA ARG A 150 18.70 1.31 14.91
C ARG A 150 17.87 0.09 14.47
N PRO A 151 16.65 -0.09 15.03
CA PRO A 151 15.76 -1.15 14.56
C PRO A 151 15.33 -0.91 13.11
N VAL A 152 15.41 -1.96 12.31
CA VAL A 152 14.90 -2.03 10.94
C VAL A 152 13.77 -3.05 10.91
N VAL A 153 12.60 -2.64 10.43
CA VAL A 153 11.40 -3.49 10.30
C VAL A 153 10.84 -3.37 8.89
N VAL A 154 10.84 -4.47 8.15
CA VAL A 154 10.40 -4.52 6.76
C VAL A 154 9.18 -5.41 6.62
N GLU A 155 8.04 -4.84 6.29
CA GLU A 155 6.79 -5.57 6.07
C GLU A 155 6.77 -6.22 4.69
N SER A 156 6.26 -7.45 4.62
CA SER A 156 6.07 -8.12 3.34
C SER A 156 4.90 -7.52 2.55
N TYR A 157 4.88 -7.80 1.24
CA TYR A 157 3.79 -7.42 0.34
C TYR A 157 2.40 -7.87 0.84
N CYS A 158 2.32 -9.08 1.44
CA CYS A 158 1.05 -9.63 1.92
C CYS A 158 0.68 -9.19 3.35
N LEU A 159 1.54 -8.43 4.04
CA LEU A 159 1.38 -7.95 5.43
C LEU A 159 1.33 -9.07 6.49
N HIS A 160 1.53 -10.34 6.12
CA HIS A 160 1.53 -11.49 7.01
C HIS A 160 2.91 -11.93 7.47
N CYS A 161 3.95 -11.17 7.19
CA CYS A 161 5.26 -11.37 7.78
C CYS A 161 6.09 -10.09 7.77
N ILE A 162 7.03 -10.04 8.71
CA ILE A 162 8.05 -8.99 8.79
C ILE A 162 9.44 -9.60 8.75
N TRP A 163 10.40 -8.82 8.27
CA TRP A 163 11.82 -9.08 8.31
C TRP A 163 12.50 -7.96 9.09
N VAL A 164 13.27 -8.32 10.12
CA VAL A 164 13.86 -7.39 11.07
C VAL A 164 15.35 -7.66 11.32
N ASN A 165 16.07 -6.62 11.73
CA ASN A 165 17.47 -6.73 12.13
C ASN A 165 17.65 -7.19 13.59
N THR A 166 18.88 -7.46 13.99
CA THR A 166 19.23 -7.84 15.38
C THR A 166 18.79 -6.77 16.38
N LYS A 167 18.96 -5.50 16.05
CA LYS A 167 18.60 -4.39 16.94
C LYS A 167 17.11 -4.37 17.29
N ALA A 168 16.24 -4.66 16.33
CA ALA A 168 14.80 -4.77 16.57
C ALA A 168 14.45 -5.94 17.51
N ILE A 169 15.12 -7.09 17.34
CA ILE A 169 14.93 -8.28 18.19
C ILE A 169 15.36 -7.99 19.63
N GLU A 170 16.52 -7.36 19.81
CA GLU A 170 17.08 -7.00 21.11
C GLU A 170 16.19 -6.01 21.87
N LEU A 171 15.77 -4.94 21.19
CA LEU A 171 14.88 -3.92 21.78
C LEU A 171 13.50 -4.50 22.13
N ALA A 172 13.01 -5.46 21.35
CA ALA A 172 11.80 -6.19 21.66
C ALA A 172 11.95 -7.21 22.82
N GLY A 173 13.18 -7.40 23.32
CA GLY A 173 13.46 -8.31 24.45
C GLY A 173 13.34 -9.79 24.10
N LEU A 174 13.45 -10.16 22.81
CA LEU A 174 13.32 -11.54 22.36
C LEU A 174 14.67 -12.30 22.46
N SER A 175 14.58 -13.60 22.67
CA SER A 175 15.74 -14.48 22.82
C SER A 175 15.42 -15.89 22.32
N GLU A 176 16.42 -16.79 22.43
CA GLU A 176 16.25 -18.22 22.17
C GLU A 176 15.18 -18.89 23.05
N LYS A 177 14.81 -18.26 24.18
CA LYS A 177 13.80 -18.76 25.12
C LYS A 177 12.39 -18.24 24.84
N THR A 178 12.25 -17.27 23.96
CA THR A 178 10.93 -16.71 23.61
C THR A 178 10.13 -17.78 22.86
N PRO A 179 8.98 -18.24 23.37
CA PRO A 179 8.17 -19.23 22.66
C PRO A 179 7.51 -18.63 21.41
N ASP A 180 7.16 -19.47 20.45
CA ASP A 180 6.28 -19.07 19.40
C ASP A 180 4.88 -18.74 19.98
N PRO A 181 4.20 -17.73 19.49
CA PRO A 181 2.83 -17.43 19.92
C PRO A 181 1.84 -18.52 19.47
N GLU A 182 0.63 -18.51 19.98
CA GLU A 182 -0.40 -19.49 19.65
C GLU A 182 -0.72 -19.51 18.15
N THR A 183 -0.78 -18.31 17.54
CA THR A 183 -0.90 -18.14 16.09
C THR A 183 0.29 -17.32 15.57
N GLY A 184 1.12 -17.97 14.76
CA GLY A 184 2.31 -17.36 14.19
C GLY A 184 3.57 -18.18 14.42
N GLU A 185 4.66 -17.77 13.79
CA GLU A 185 5.92 -18.48 13.79
C GLU A 185 7.09 -17.50 13.86
N ILE A 186 8.10 -17.82 14.66
CA ILE A 186 9.38 -17.14 14.69
C ILE A 186 10.39 -18.02 13.95
N VAL A 187 10.88 -17.59 12.79
CA VAL A 187 11.99 -18.28 12.12
C VAL A 187 13.23 -18.21 13.00
N ARG A 188 13.90 -19.36 13.22
CA ARG A 188 15.02 -19.47 14.15
C ARG A 188 16.28 -19.97 13.47
N GLU A 189 17.40 -19.55 14.00
CA GLU A 189 18.71 -20.12 13.73
C GLU A 189 18.88 -21.49 14.43
N GLU A 190 19.93 -22.23 14.12
CA GLU A 190 20.27 -23.49 14.79
C GLU A 190 20.47 -23.32 16.31
N SER A 191 20.89 -22.14 16.74
CA SER A 191 21.01 -21.74 18.14
C SER A 191 19.69 -21.64 18.90
N GLY A 192 18.56 -21.56 18.15
CA GLY A 192 17.23 -21.23 18.67
C GLY A 192 16.95 -19.73 18.71
N TYR A 193 17.93 -18.86 18.45
CA TYR A 193 17.74 -17.41 18.42
C TYR A 193 16.89 -16.99 17.21
N PRO A 194 16.03 -15.94 17.32
CA PRO A 194 15.23 -15.46 16.18
C PRO A 194 16.11 -15.07 15.00
N ALA A 195 15.85 -15.65 13.82
CA ALA A 195 16.62 -15.39 12.61
C ALA A 195 16.26 -14.06 11.93
N GLY A 196 15.17 -13.39 12.37
CA GLY A 196 14.76 -12.10 11.86
C GLY A 196 13.48 -12.11 11.03
N VAL A 197 12.88 -13.27 10.76
CA VAL A 197 11.58 -13.34 10.06
C VAL A 197 10.50 -13.84 11.02
N PHE A 198 9.37 -13.16 11.03
CA PHE A 198 8.21 -13.41 11.89
C PHE A 198 6.96 -13.51 11.03
N PHE A 199 6.19 -14.57 11.20
CA PHE A 199 4.95 -14.83 10.46
C PHE A 199 3.73 -14.62 11.32
N ASP A 200 2.70 -14.03 10.71
CA ASP A 200 1.38 -13.74 11.26
C ASP A 200 1.36 -12.75 12.43
N MET A 201 0.17 -12.22 12.70
CA MET A 201 0.02 -11.00 13.50
C MET A 201 0.55 -11.13 14.93
N GLU A 202 0.39 -12.29 15.57
CA GLU A 202 0.87 -12.45 16.96
C GLU A 202 2.40 -12.42 17.03
N ALA A 203 3.10 -13.11 16.11
CA ALA A 203 4.56 -13.05 16.06
C ALA A 203 5.06 -11.66 15.63
N ILE A 204 4.40 -11.00 14.66
CA ILE A 204 4.69 -9.63 14.24
C ILE A 204 4.58 -8.66 15.42
N ASN A 205 3.54 -8.81 16.24
CA ASN A 205 3.29 -7.96 17.38
C ASN A 205 4.31 -8.11 18.51
N LEU A 206 5.03 -9.25 18.60
CA LEU A 206 6.17 -9.38 19.52
C LEU A 206 7.26 -8.34 19.23
N ILE A 207 7.41 -7.94 17.99
CA ILE A 207 8.33 -6.86 17.58
C ILE A 207 7.66 -5.50 17.72
N LYS A 208 6.56 -5.28 16.99
CA LYS A 208 5.97 -3.95 16.83
C LYS A 208 5.52 -3.31 18.13
N ASN A 209 4.93 -4.09 19.05
CA ASN A 209 4.43 -3.57 20.33
C ASN A 209 5.53 -3.28 21.36
N ASN A 210 6.76 -3.72 21.11
CA ASN A 210 7.90 -3.57 22.01
C ASN A 210 8.98 -2.62 21.47
N LEU A 211 8.72 -1.95 20.34
CA LEU A 211 9.59 -0.91 19.80
C LEU A 211 8.98 0.47 20.10
N ASP A 212 9.73 1.29 20.83
CA ASP A 212 9.36 2.69 21.03
C ASP A 212 9.33 3.42 19.69
N ASP A 213 8.41 4.36 19.52
CA ASP A 213 8.23 5.17 18.31
C ASP A 213 7.94 4.37 17.03
N TYR A 214 7.51 3.09 17.17
CA TYR A 214 7.13 2.30 16.00
C TYR A 214 5.87 2.85 15.32
N ASP A 215 4.88 3.27 16.09
CA ASP A 215 3.64 3.79 15.55
C ASP A 215 3.83 5.19 14.94
N TYR A 216 3.02 5.48 13.95
CA TYR A 216 2.97 6.80 13.36
C TYR A 216 2.11 7.74 14.18
N THR A 217 2.48 9.00 14.24
CA THR A 217 1.67 10.04 14.90
C THR A 217 0.35 10.25 14.16
N VAL A 218 -0.68 10.71 14.86
CA VAL A 218 -1.98 11.06 14.26
C VAL A 218 -1.84 12.04 13.10
N GLU A 219 -0.88 12.98 13.19
CA GLU A 219 -0.65 13.96 12.13
C GLU A 219 -0.03 13.30 10.88
N GLN A 220 0.93 12.40 11.05
CA GLN A 220 1.48 11.60 9.94
C GLN A 220 0.38 10.80 9.25
N TYR A 221 -0.49 10.11 10.00
CA TYR A 221 -1.63 9.38 9.42
C TYR A 221 -2.58 10.29 8.64
N LYS A 222 -2.91 11.48 9.16
CA LYS A 222 -3.77 12.43 8.44
C LYS A 222 -3.15 12.90 7.12
N GLN A 223 -1.85 13.18 7.12
CA GLN A 223 -1.13 13.63 5.92
C GLN A 223 -1.05 12.53 4.87
N THR A 224 -0.71 11.30 5.28
CA THR A 224 -0.62 10.16 4.37
C THR A 224 -1.98 9.76 3.81
N LEU A 225 -3.05 9.77 4.62
CA LEU A 225 -4.41 9.51 4.13
C LEU A 225 -4.88 10.57 3.13
N LYS A 226 -4.59 11.85 3.35
CA LYS A 226 -4.89 12.91 2.36
C LYS A 226 -4.13 12.70 1.06
N ARG A 227 -2.86 12.30 1.15
CA ARG A 227 -2.06 11.96 -0.04
C ARG A 227 -2.65 10.77 -0.76
N PHE A 228 -2.98 9.69 -0.05
CA PHE A 228 -3.62 8.49 -0.60
C PHE A 228 -4.93 8.82 -1.34
N GLN A 229 -5.81 9.62 -0.71
CA GLN A 229 -7.05 10.07 -1.36
C GLN A 229 -6.78 10.83 -2.66
N LYS A 230 -5.76 11.70 -2.67
CA LYS A 230 -5.38 12.47 -3.87
C LYS A 230 -4.84 11.55 -4.98
N GLU A 231 -3.99 10.60 -4.64
CA GLU A 231 -3.47 9.61 -5.60
C GLU A 231 -4.61 8.77 -6.19
N CYS A 232 -5.49 8.23 -5.34
CA CYS A 232 -6.68 7.50 -5.83
C CYS A 232 -7.54 8.33 -6.77
N ALA A 233 -7.82 9.59 -6.42
CA ALA A 233 -8.62 10.48 -7.25
C ALA A 233 -7.94 10.89 -8.57
N SER A 234 -6.62 10.77 -8.69
CA SER A 234 -5.89 11.08 -9.92
C SER A 234 -5.84 9.92 -10.91
N CYS A 235 -6.18 8.72 -10.48
CA CYS A 235 -6.18 7.51 -11.32
C CYS A 235 -7.51 7.30 -12.07
N TYR A 236 -8.53 8.15 -11.84
CA TYR A 236 -9.87 8.01 -12.42
C TYR A 236 -10.33 9.25 -13.18
#